data_98f6d7d267f7fe056526c902ec6970ea
#
_entry.id   98f6d7d267f7fe056526c902ec6970ea
#
_cell.length_a   1.000
_cell.length_b   1.000
_cell.length_c   1.000
_cell.angle_alpha   90.00
_cell.angle_beta   90.00
_cell.angle_gamma   90.00
#
_symmetry.space_group_name_H-M   'P 1'
#
loop_
_entity.id
_entity.type
_entity.pdbx_description
1 polymer ?
#
loop_
_entity_poly.entity_id
_entity_poly.type
_entity_poly.pdbx_seq_one_letter_code
_entity_poly.pdbx_strand_id
1 'polypeptide(L)'
;MAETKAPVERPLSPHLLIYKPTLTMTLSIVHRITGTGLYFGTLLVAWWLIAAASSPNAYAGIGSFMSSFFGRLILLGYTWALIHHMLGGIRHLIWDTGRGFGPHEREWLAVASLVGSIGLTTVIWIVGFLFMGGSR
;
A
#
# COMPACT_ATOMS: atom_id res chain seq x y z
N MET A 1 42.87 47.07 -0.76
CA MET A 1 42.07 46.59 0.37
C MET A 1 41.14 45.52 -0.20
N ALA A 2 41.32 44.27 0.19
CA ALA A 2 40.44 43.17 -0.26
C ALA A 2 39.14 43.25 0.56
N GLU A 3 38.01 43.46 -0.14
CA GLU A 3 36.67 43.36 0.45
C GLU A 3 36.45 41.92 0.90
N THR A 4 36.47 41.68 2.18
CA THR A 4 36.05 40.40 2.76
C THR A 4 34.53 40.30 2.60
N LYS A 5 34.08 39.59 1.53
CA LYS A 5 32.67 39.22 1.37
C LYS A 5 32.23 38.44 2.60
N ALA A 6 31.14 38.89 3.23
CA ALA A 6 30.51 38.16 4.32
C ALA A 6 30.25 36.71 3.93
N PRO A 7 30.45 35.76 4.83
CA PRO A 7 30.18 34.35 4.54
C PRO A 7 28.71 34.17 4.13
N VAL A 8 28.49 33.62 2.95
CA VAL A 8 27.13 33.25 2.50
C VAL A 8 26.64 32.11 3.36
N GLU A 9 25.60 32.33 4.14
CA GLU A 9 24.94 31.27 4.87
C GLU A 9 24.42 30.21 3.88
N ARG A 10 24.99 29.04 3.94
CA ARG A 10 24.53 27.89 3.15
C ARG A 10 23.38 27.19 3.86
N PRO A 11 22.34 26.73 3.14
CA PRO A 11 21.28 25.97 3.77
C PRO A 11 21.83 24.68 4.39
N LEU A 12 21.31 24.34 5.58
CA LEU A 12 21.68 23.12 6.28
C LEU A 12 21.33 21.90 5.41
N SER A 13 22.29 20.97 5.29
CA SER A 13 22.03 19.68 4.66
C SER A 13 20.97 18.91 5.45
N PRO A 14 19.99 18.22 4.79
CA PRO A 14 18.99 17.42 5.48
C PRO A 14 19.65 16.18 6.11
N HIS A 15 19.98 16.28 7.39
CA HIS A 15 20.43 15.17 8.22
C HIS A 15 19.24 14.44 8.83
N LEU A 16 19.42 13.17 9.23
CA LEU A 16 18.40 12.40 9.96
C LEU A 16 17.88 13.13 11.22
N LEU A 17 18.71 13.96 11.85
CA LEU A 17 18.35 14.74 13.05
C LEU A 17 17.45 15.95 12.77
N ILE A 18 17.47 16.50 11.55
CA ILE A 18 16.67 17.67 11.16
C ILE A 18 15.61 17.35 10.10
N TYR A 19 15.66 16.14 9.56
CA TYR A 19 14.77 15.68 8.52
C TYR A 19 13.43 15.26 9.12
N LYS A 20 12.37 15.96 8.78
CA LYS A 20 11.00 15.60 9.17
C LYS A 20 10.29 14.95 7.98
N PRO A 21 9.97 13.64 8.02
CA PRO A 21 9.24 13.01 6.94
C PRO A 21 7.85 13.63 6.81
N THR A 22 7.51 14.06 5.60
CA THR A 22 6.16 14.50 5.27
C THR A 22 5.26 13.29 5.05
N LEU A 23 3.93 13.49 5.10
CA LEU A 23 2.96 12.41 4.83
C LEU A 23 3.20 11.78 3.45
N THR A 24 3.42 12.60 2.43
CA THR A 24 3.66 12.12 1.06
C THR A 24 4.92 11.28 0.94
N MET A 25 5.98 11.60 1.67
CA MET A 25 7.22 10.81 1.71
C MET A 25 6.99 9.46 2.41
N THR A 26 6.31 9.46 3.54
CA THR A 26 5.94 8.24 4.27
C THR A 26 5.11 7.32 3.39
N LEU A 27 4.09 7.85 2.70
CA LEU A 27 3.26 7.06 1.80
C LEU A 27 4.02 6.58 0.54
N SER A 28 5.05 7.29 0.10
CA SER A 28 5.94 6.79 -0.96
C SER A 28 6.71 5.55 -0.50
N ILE A 29 7.19 5.52 0.75
CA ILE A 29 7.84 4.34 1.32
C ILE A 29 6.84 3.20 1.47
N VAL A 30 5.65 3.46 2.01
CA VAL A 30 4.59 2.46 2.16
C VAL A 30 4.18 1.89 0.81
N HIS A 31 4.08 2.71 -0.24
CA HIS A 31 3.78 2.24 -1.60
C HIS A 31 4.85 1.26 -2.13
N ARG A 32 6.12 1.51 -1.86
CA ARG A 32 7.22 0.58 -2.23
C ARG A 32 7.16 -0.72 -1.43
N ILE A 33 6.91 -0.62 -0.12
CA ILE A 33 6.76 -1.80 0.76
C ILE A 33 5.58 -2.65 0.30
N THR A 34 4.43 -2.04 0.03
CA THR A 34 3.25 -2.77 -0.46
C THR A 34 3.50 -3.39 -1.83
N GLY A 35 4.20 -2.70 -2.75
CA GLY A 35 4.60 -3.27 -4.03
C GLY A 35 5.48 -4.51 -3.89
N THR A 36 6.47 -4.46 -2.99
CA THR A 36 7.32 -5.62 -2.65
C THR A 36 6.49 -6.74 -2.03
N GLY A 37 5.60 -6.40 -1.09
CA GLY A 37 4.68 -7.38 -0.48
C GLY A 37 3.78 -8.05 -1.51
N LEU A 38 3.26 -7.32 -2.48
CA LEU A 38 2.46 -7.86 -3.58
C LEU A 38 3.27 -8.80 -4.47
N TYR A 39 4.53 -8.45 -4.77
CA TYR A 39 5.41 -9.32 -5.54
C TYR A 39 5.55 -10.70 -4.88
N PHE A 40 5.85 -10.76 -3.58
CA PHE A 40 5.88 -12.02 -2.85
C PHE A 40 4.49 -12.67 -2.72
N GLY A 41 3.44 -11.86 -2.58
CA GLY A 41 2.07 -12.34 -2.50
C GLY A 41 1.58 -13.02 -3.79
N THR A 42 2.19 -12.75 -4.94
CA THR A 42 1.89 -13.49 -6.18
C THR A 42 2.17 -14.99 -6.05
N LEU A 43 3.13 -15.39 -5.21
CA LEU A 43 3.41 -16.80 -4.92
C LEU A 43 2.23 -17.47 -4.22
N LEU A 44 1.55 -16.75 -3.31
CA LEU A 44 0.36 -17.23 -2.64
C LEU A 44 -0.81 -17.42 -3.62
N VAL A 45 -1.00 -16.45 -4.51
CA VAL A 45 -2.02 -16.54 -5.57
C VAL A 45 -1.71 -17.68 -6.53
N ALA A 46 -0.45 -17.83 -6.94
CA ALA A 46 -0.02 -18.92 -7.80
C ALA A 46 -0.26 -20.29 -7.14
N TRP A 47 0.09 -20.43 -5.86
CA TRP A 47 -0.18 -21.64 -5.11
C TRP A 47 -1.69 -21.97 -5.06
N TRP A 48 -2.51 -20.97 -4.79
CA TRP A 48 -3.97 -21.15 -4.78
C TRP A 48 -4.52 -21.59 -6.15
N LEU A 49 -4.05 -20.96 -7.25
CA LEU A 49 -4.47 -21.32 -8.61
C LEU A 49 -4.00 -22.74 -9.00
N ILE A 50 -2.76 -23.10 -8.66
CA ILE A 50 -2.22 -24.44 -8.92
C ILE A 50 -3.02 -25.48 -8.14
N ALA A 51 -3.32 -25.21 -6.87
CA ALA A 51 -4.11 -26.12 -6.04
C ALA A 51 -5.53 -26.30 -6.61
N ALA A 52 -6.17 -25.21 -7.06
CA ALA A 52 -7.49 -25.26 -7.68
C ALA A 52 -7.49 -26.05 -9.00
N ALA A 53 -6.41 -25.98 -9.77
CA ALA A 53 -6.26 -26.73 -11.02
C ALA A 53 -5.83 -28.20 -10.84
N SER A 54 -5.25 -28.55 -9.67
CA SER A 54 -4.65 -29.87 -9.47
C SER A 54 -5.65 -30.92 -8.99
N SER A 55 -6.31 -30.68 -7.84
CA SER A 55 -7.28 -31.63 -7.27
C SER A 55 -8.15 -31.01 -6.19
N PRO A 56 -9.35 -31.58 -5.90
CA PRO A 56 -10.19 -31.15 -4.78
C PRO A 56 -9.47 -31.17 -3.42
N ASN A 57 -8.61 -32.17 -3.20
CA ASN A 57 -7.85 -32.30 -1.94
C ASN A 57 -6.80 -31.19 -1.80
N ALA A 58 -6.07 -30.84 -2.88
CA ALA A 58 -5.12 -29.73 -2.87
C ALA A 58 -5.83 -28.40 -2.61
N TYR A 59 -6.98 -28.18 -3.24
CA TYR A 59 -7.80 -27.00 -3.02
C TYR A 59 -8.33 -26.90 -1.58
N ALA A 60 -8.82 -28.03 -1.02
CA ALA A 60 -9.25 -28.08 0.37
C ALA A 60 -8.09 -27.77 1.35
N GLY A 61 -6.89 -28.25 1.06
CA GLY A 61 -5.69 -28.00 1.88
C GLY A 61 -5.37 -26.51 1.96
N ILE A 62 -5.30 -25.81 0.82
CA ILE A 62 -5.04 -24.35 0.83
C ILE A 62 -6.23 -23.58 1.43
N GLY A 63 -7.45 -24.02 1.20
CA GLY A 63 -8.65 -23.44 1.80
C GLY A 63 -8.61 -23.51 3.33
N SER A 64 -8.18 -24.64 3.88
CA SER A 64 -7.98 -24.83 5.31
C SER A 64 -6.92 -23.86 5.87
N PHE A 65 -5.79 -23.71 5.18
CA PHE A 65 -4.77 -22.72 5.57
C PHE A 65 -5.31 -21.29 5.54
N MET A 66 -5.97 -20.88 4.45
CA MET A 66 -6.51 -19.53 4.28
C MET A 66 -7.63 -19.21 5.28
N SER A 67 -8.40 -20.21 5.73
CA SER A 67 -9.44 -20.04 6.75
C SER A 67 -8.89 -19.96 8.19
N SER A 68 -7.62 -20.33 8.40
CA SER A 68 -6.97 -20.20 9.70
C SER A 68 -6.77 -18.74 10.10
N PHE A 69 -6.49 -18.48 11.39
CA PHE A 69 -6.19 -17.13 11.87
C PHE A 69 -5.05 -16.46 11.09
N PHE A 70 -3.92 -17.17 10.91
CA PHE A 70 -2.77 -16.64 10.18
C PHE A 70 -3.06 -16.43 8.68
N GLY A 71 -3.77 -17.37 8.05
CA GLY A 71 -4.18 -17.24 6.65
C GLY A 71 -5.06 -16.01 6.43
N ARG A 72 -6.05 -15.78 7.31
CA ARG A 72 -6.90 -14.59 7.24
C ARG A 72 -6.13 -13.29 7.47
N LEU A 73 -5.15 -13.28 8.39
CA LEU A 73 -4.30 -12.12 8.62
C LEU A 73 -3.45 -11.79 7.37
N ILE A 74 -2.88 -12.81 6.74
CA ILE A 74 -2.13 -12.66 5.48
C ILE A 74 -3.05 -12.12 4.37
N LEU A 75 -4.25 -12.68 4.23
CA LEU A 75 -5.23 -12.22 3.23
C LEU A 75 -5.66 -10.77 3.49
N LEU A 76 -5.88 -10.39 4.75
CA LEU A 76 -6.21 -9.02 5.12
C LEU A 76 -5.08 -8.06 4.72
N GLY A 77 -3.84 -8.39 5.08
CA GLY A 77 -2.67 -7.60 4.73
C GLY A 77 -2.46 -7.51 3.22
N TYR A 78 -2.65 -8.61 2.50
CA TYR A 78 -2.56 -8.65 1.04
C TYR A 78 -3.65 -7.80 0.38
N THR A 79 -4.90 -7.89 0.86
CA THR A 79 -6.02 -7.09 0.36
C THR A 79 -5.73 -5.60 0.54
N TRP A 80 -5.31 -5.20 1.74
CA TRP A 80 -4.95 -3.81 1.99
C TRP A 80 -3.77 -3.35 1.14
N ALA A 81 -2.71 -4.15 1.03
CA ALA A 81 -1.55 -3.83 0.22
C ALA A 81 -1.94 -3.62 -1.26
N LEU A 82 -2.81 -4.48 -1.80
CA LEU A 82 -3.30 -4.38 -3.18
C LEU A 82 -4.06 -3.07 -3.41
N ILE A 83 -5.00 -2.76 -2.54
CA ILE A 83 -5.84 -1.55 -2.66
C ILE A 83 -4.98 -0.30 -2.45
N HIS A 84 -4.10 -0.29 -1.43
CA HIS A 84 -3.22 0.84 -1.17
C HIS A 84 -2.25 1.10 -2.32
N HIS A 85 -1.66 0.04 -2.86
CA HIS A 85 -0.76 0.13 -4.01
C HIS A 85 -1.48 0.62 -5.27
N MET A 86 -2.68 0.12 -5.52
CA MET A 86 -3.53 0.58 -6.62
C MET A 86 -3.88 2.06 -6.51
N LEU A 87 -4.34 2.52 -5.34
CA LEU A 87 -4.67 3.94 -5.12
C LEU A 87 -3.43 4.84 -5.20
N GLY A 88 -2.27 4.34 -4.73
CA GLY A 88 -0.98 5.00 -4.93
C GLY A 88 -0.62 5.11 -6.41
N GLY A 89 -0.85 4.07 -7.19
CA GLY A 89 -0.67 4.08 -8.65
C GLY A 89 -1.57 5.09 -9.34
N ILE A 90 -2.86 5.16 -8.97
CA ILE A 90 -3.81 6.17 -9.49
C ILE A 90 -3.30 7.59 -9.19
N ARG A 91 -2.76 7.82 -7.99
CA ARG A 91 -2.15 9.11 -7.64
C ARG A 91 -0.97 9.45 -8.56
N HIS A 92 -0.12 8.49 -8.88
CA HIS A 92 0.96 8.69 -9.85
C HIS A 92 0.44 9.01 -11.25
N LEU A 93 -0.61 8.31 -11.71
CA LEU A 93 -1.26 8.62 -13.00
C LEU A 93 -1.83 10.04 -13.04
N ILE A 94 -2.39 10.55 -11.93
CA ILE A 94 -2.85 11.95 -11.85
C ILE A 94 -1.66 12.90 -12.03
N TRP A 95 -0.54 12.64 -11.35
CA TRP A 95 0.67 13.46 -11.48
C TRP A 95 1.26 13.42 -12.90
N ASP A 96 1.21 12.28 -13.57
CA ASP A 96 1.67 12.14 -14.95
C ASP A 96 0.88 13.02 -15.93
N THR A 97 -0.34 13.43 -15.57
CA THR A 97 -1.10 14.45 -16.34
C THR A 97 -0.67 15.89 -16.06
N GLY A 98 0.33 16.12 -15.21
CA GLY A 98 0.78 17.45 -14.80
C GLY A 98 -0.12 18.12 -13.75
N ARG A 99 -1.03 17.38 -13.10
CA ARG A 99 -1.99 17.88 -12.11
C ARG A 99 -1.70 17.32 -10.72
N GLY A 100 -2.24 17.96 -9.68
CA GLY A 100 -2.13 17.45 -8.32
C GLY A 100 -0.80 17.73 -7.61
N PHE A 101 0.02 18.67 -8.12
CA PHE A 101 1.31 19.05 -7.52
C PHE A 101 1.22 20.21 -6.53
N GLY A 102 0.10 20.91 -6.48
CA GLY A 102 -0.12 21.97 -5.50
C GLY A 102 0.06 21.45 -4.06
N PRO A 103 0.52 22.30 -3.11
CA PRO A 103 0.77 21.86 -1.74
C PRO A 103 -0.43 21.18 -1.08
N HIS A 104 -1.62 21.72 -1.25
CA HIS A 104 -2.86 21.15 -0.72
C HIS A 104 -3.32 19.91 -1.52
N GLU A 105 -3.20 19.95 -2.85
CA GLU A 105 -3.64 18.85 -3.72
C GLU A 105 -2.86 17.56 -3.44
N ARG A 106 -1.54 17.63 -3.34
CA ARG A 106 -0.71 16.46 -3.05
C ARG A 106 -1.00 15.85 -1.67
N GLU A 107 -1.32 16.68 -0.67
CA GLU A 107 -1.69 16.19 0.66
C GLU A 107 -3.08 15.55 0.64
N TRP A 108 -4.04 16.17 -0.02
CA TRP A 108 -5.36 15.59 -0.20
C TRP A 108 -5.33 14.25 -0.93
N LEU A 109 -4.58 14.14 -2.00
CA LEU A 109 -4.39 12.88 -2.73
C LEU A 109 -3.71 11.82 -1.85
N ALA A 110 -2.78 12.23 -1.01
CA ALA A 110 -2.12 11.34 -0.05
C ALA A 110 -3.10 10.81 1.00
N VAL A 111 -3.87 11.71 1.64
CA VAL A 111 -4.90 11.36 2.63
C VAL A 111 -5.98 10.49 1.99
N ALA A 112 -6.46 10.86 0.80
CA ALA A 112 -7.50 10.12 0.08
C ALA A 112 -7.05 8.68 -0.24
N SER A 113 -5.78 8.48 -0.66
CA SER A 113 -5.26 7.15 -0.92
C SER A 113 -5.13 6.30 0.36
N LEU A 114 -4.75 6.91 1.48
CA LEU A 114 -4.65 6.22 2.77
C LEU A 114 -6.03 5.84 3.32
N VAL A 115 -6.91 6.82 3.46
CA VAL A 115 -8.28 6.61 3.99
C VAL A 115 -9.08 5.71 3.06
N GLY A 116 -8.97 5.92 1.75
CA GLY A 116 -9.63 5.09 0.74
C GLY A 116 -9.18 3.64 0.80
N SER A 117 -7.87 3.38 0.98
CA SER A 117 -7.37 2.00 1.08
C SER A 117 -7.88 1.29 2.33
N ILE A 118 -7.91 1.95 3.47
CA ILE A 118 -8.44 1.39 4.72
C ILE A 118 -9.95 1.15 4.58
N GLY A 119 -10.69 2.16 4.10
CA GLY A 119 -12.14 2.07 3.95
C GLY A 119 -12.56 0.96 2.99
N LEU A 120 -11.97 0.89 1.79
CA LEU A 120 -12.27 -0.15 0.81
C LEU A 120 -11.92 -1.55 1.33
N THR A 121 -10.77 -1.71 1.99
CA THR A 121 -10.40 -2.99 2.60
C THR A 121 -11.44 -3.42 3.64
N THR A 122 -11.85 -2.51 4.51
CA THR A 122 -12.86 -2.78 5.54
C THR A 122 -14.20 -3.19 4.91
N VAL A 123 -14.66 -2.45 3.90
CA VAL A 123 -15.92 -2.77 3.20
C VAL A 123 -15.85 -4.14 2.55
N ILE A 124 -14.77 -4.45 1.82
CA ILE A 124 -14.60 -5.76 1.16
C ILE A 124 -14.65 -6.90 2.17
N TRP A 125 -13.99 -6.73 3.31
CA TRP A 125 -13.97 -7.77 4.34
C TRP A 125 -15.32 -7.92 5.05
N ILE A 126 -16.02 -6.82 5.37
CA ILE A 126 -17.37 -6.89 5.95
C ILE A 126 -18.31 -7.60 4.98
N VAL A 127 -18.31 -7.20 3.70
CA VAL A 127 -19.15 -7.82 2.68
C VAL A 127 -18.81 -9.31 2.53
N GLY A 128 -17.51 -9.65 2.47
CA GLY A 128 -17.06 -11.04 2.42
C GLY A 128 -17.57 -11.88 3.60
N PHE A 129 -17.49 -11.37 4.82
CA PHE A 129 -18.01 -12.06 6.01
C PHE A 129 -19.52 -12.23 6.00
N LEU A 130 -20.26 -11.22 5.52
CA LEU A 130 -21.71 -11.31 5.42
C LEU A 130 -22.16 -12.42 4.44
N PHE A 131 -21.50 -12.49 3.28
CA PHE A 131 -21.80 -13.55 2.31
C PHE A 131 -21.35 -14.94 2.77
N MET A 132 -20.21 -15.06 3.45
CA MET A 132 -19.74 -16.34 3.99
C MET A 132 -20.52 -16.79 5.22
N GLY A 133 -21.02 -15.84 6.03
CA GLY A 133 -21.85 -16.14 7.20
C GLY A 133 -23.27 -16.57 6.87
N GLY A 134 -23.83 -16.12 5.75
CA GLY A 134 -25.17 -16.48 5.30
C GLY A 134 -25.28 -17.85 4.61
N SER A 135 -24.16 -18.53 4.36
CA SER A 135 -24.09 -19.83 3.67
C SER A 135 -23.86 -21.03 4.62
N ARG A 136 -24.05 -20.86 5.94
CA ARG A 136 -23.98 -21.93 6.93
C ARG A 136 -25.36 -22.35 7.41
#